data_bbeb3069885f930d13ecb9e3b594a2fa
#
_entry.id   bbeb3069885f930d13ecb9e3b594a2fa
#
_cell.length_a   1.000
_cell.length_b   1.000
_cell.length_c   1.000
_cell.angle_alpha   90.00
_cell.angle_beta   90.00
_cell.angle_gamma   90.00
#
_symmetry.space_group_name_H-M   'P 1'
#
loop_
_entity.id
_entity.type
_entity.pdbx_description
1 polymer ?
#
loop_
_entity_poly.entity_id
_entity_poly.type
_entity_poly.pdbx_seq_one_letter_code
_entity_poly.pdbx_strand_id
1 'polypeptide(L)'
;MEASIRELPPERWPEAARLAGRAFWTEDYMAPLADDLLARFVVVQDLYLRMETSETSITLAAFAGDHVVGFACVDTGDCYFCTLDPEATPTAGGRTAEVMHGVDLTIRALHTGLPQHANIGPVAVEPTLQGNGIGAALVEAAYAQAAEDTPATVSLDCDPRLQGFYEARGFNAVARATDPWGFDIVGLRRDPPRMSRS
;
A
#
# COMPACT_ATOMS: atom_id res chain seq x y z
N MET A 1 -8.23 -19.86 -11.76
CA MET A 1 -9.35 -18.89 -11.65
C MET A 1 -8.87 -17.61 -12.30
N GLU A 2 -9.60 -17.14 -13.32
CA GLU A 2 -9.23 -15.91 -13.99
C GLU A 2 -9.87 -14.75 -13.21
N ALA A 3 -9.03 -13.82 -12.72
CA ALA A 3 -9.49 -12.62 -12.04
C ALA A 3 -9.39 -11.44 -13.00
N SER A 4 -10.44 -10.63 -13.09
CA SER A 4 -10.43 -9.37 -13.85
C SER A 4 -10.01 -8.22 -12.93
N ILE A 5 -9.14 -7.33 -13.41
CA ILE A 5 -8.73 -6.14 -12.68
C ILE A 5 -9.42 -4.92 -13.25
N ARG A 6 -10.02 -4.13 -12.38
CA ARG A 6 -10.68 -2.87 -12.72
C ARG A 6 -10.73 -1.96 -11.50
N GLU A 7 -11.07 -0.70 -11.71
CA GLU A 7 -11.29 0.24 -10.63
C GLU A 7 -12.39 -0.24 -9.67
N LEU A 8 -12.15 -0.09 -8.37
CA LEU A 8 -13.11 -0.42 -7.32
C LEU A 8 -14.04 0.78 -7.12
N PRO A 9 -15.36 0.63 -7.32
CA PRO A 9 -16.29 1.68 -6.99
C PRO A 9 -16.21 2.06 -5.50
N PRO A 10 -16.23 3.35 -5.13
CA PRO A 10 -16.07 3.80 -3.74
C PRO A 10 -17.03 3.13 -2.75
N GLU A 11 -18.27 2.88 -3.15
CA GLU A 11 -19.27 2.21 -2.33
C GLU A 11 -18.92 0.75 -1.97
N ARG A 12 -17.98 0.16 -2.71
CA ARG A 12 -17.46 -1.20 -2.47
C ARG A 12 -16.18 -1.22 -1.63
N TRP A 13 -15.65 -0.06 -1.23
CA TRP A 13 -14.48 0.01 -0.35
C TRP A 13 -14.58 -0.87 0.90
N PRO A 14 -15.74 -1.03 1.57
CA PRO A 14 -15.86 -1.94 2.71
C PRO A 14 -15.51 -3.40 2.41
N GLU A 15 -15.59 -3.86 1.16
CA GLU A 15 -15.16 -5.21 0.78
C GLU A 15 -13.63 -5.31 0.78
N ALA A 16 -12.95 -4.33 0.18
CA ALA A 16 -11.48 -4.23 0.19
C ALA A 16 -10.94 -4.09 1.62
N ALA A 17 -11.57 -3.25 2.46
CA ALA A 17 -11.18 -3.07 3.85
C ALA A 17 -11.28 -4.38 4.67
N ARG A 18 -12.34 -5.18 4.48
CA ARG A 18 -12.46 -6.49 5.13
C ARG A 18 -11.41 -7.48 4.62
N LEU A 19 -11.06 -7.40 3.34
CA LEU A 19 -9.97 -8.20 2.76
C LEU A 19 -8.64 -7.79 3.37
N ALA A 20 -8.36 -6.48 3.50
CA ALA A 20 -7.16 -5.97 4.17
C ALA A 20 -7.04 -6.51 5.61
N GLY A 21 -8.14 -6.50 6.37
CA GLY A 21 -8.17 -7.10 7.70
C GLY A 21 -7.69 -8.56 7.69
N ARG A 22 -8.17 -9.38 6.74
CA ARG A 22 -7.75 -10.78 6.61
C ARG A 22 -6.33 -10.95 6.08
N ALA A 23 -5.85 -10.04 5.24
CA ALA A 23 -4.53 -10.14 4.64
C ALA A 23 -3.40 -9.67 5.57
N PHE A 24 -3.65 -8.65 6.41
CA PHE A 24 -2.58 -7.96 7.13
C PHE A 24 -2.53 -8.21 8.64
N TRP A 25 -3.61 -8.73 9.28
CA TRP A 25 -3.65 -8.86 10.73
C TRP A 25 -2.55 -9.74 11.35
N THR A 26 -1.98 -10.66 10.57
CA THR A 26 -0.88 -11.53 11.00
C THR A 26 0.51 -10.97 10.67
N GLU A 27 0.58 -9.86 9.94
CA GLU A 27 1.86 -9.26 9.57
C GLU A 27 2.57 -8.68 10.79
N ASP A 28 3.89 -8.86 10.84
CA ASP A 28 4.70 -8.48 12.01
C ASP A 28 4.61 -6.97 12.31
N TYR A 29 4.56 -6.13 11.29
CA TYR A 29 4.43 -4.67 11.45
C TYR A 29 3.07 -4.24 12.03
N MET A 30 2.07 -5.11 12.06
CA MET A 30 0.80 -4.89 12.74
C MET A 30 0.81 -5.36 14.21
N ALA A 31 1.88 -6.05 14.64
CA ALA A 31 1.99 -6.54 16.01
C ALA A 31 1.88 -5.45 17.09
N PRO A 32 2.43 -4.23 16.89
CA PRO A 32 2.31 -3.16 17.89
C PRO A 32 0.87 -2.67 18.12
N LEU A 33 -0.08 -2.96 17.23
CA LEU A 33 -1.47 -2.50 17.35
C LEU A 33 -2.23 -3.19 18.48
N ALA A 34 -1.99 -4.49 18.69
CA ALA A 34 -2.57 -5.23 19.79
C ALA A 34 -1.81 -6.54 20.05
N ASP A 35 -1.69 -6.93 21.33
CA ASP A 35 -1.03 -8.15 21.75
C ASP A 35 -1.86 -9.41 21.41
N ASP A 36 -3.18 -9.31 21.56
CA ASP A 36 -4.13 -10.38 21.22
C ASP A 36 -4.42 -10.37 19.71
N LEU A 37 -4.32 -11.55 19.08
CA LEU A 37 -4.50 -11.70 17.65
C LEU A 37 -5.92 -11.33 17.17
N LEU A 38 -6.96 -11.67 17.93
CA LEU A 38 -8.32 -11.34 17.55
C LEU A 38 -8.57 -9.82 17.67
N ALA A 39 -8.06 -9.22 18.73
CA ALA A 39 -8.11 -7.77 18.89
C ALA A 39 -7.36 -7.07 17.75
N ARG A 40 -6.19 -7.59 17.36
CA ARG A 40 -5.42 -7.07 16.21
C ARG A 40 -6.20 -7.15 14.91
N PHE A 41 -6.84 -8.29 14.62
CA PHE A 41 -7.70 -8.43 13.45
C PHE A 41 -8.80 -7.35 13.41
N VAL A 42 -9.48 -7.10 14.53
CA VAL A 42 -10.53 -6.08 14.62
C VAL A 42 -9.96 -4.69 14.38
N VAL A 43 -8.82 -4.36 15.02
CA VAL A 43 -8.16 -3.05 14.87
C VAL A 43 -7.71 -2.82 13.42
N VAL A 44 -7.07 -3.81 12.79
CA VAL A 44 -6.61 -3.70 11.39
C VAL A 44 -7.80 -3.53 10.45
N GLN A 45 -8.87 -4.29 10.64
CA GLN A 45 -10.08 -4.12 9.82
C GLN A 45 -10.71 -2.74 9.99
N ASP A 46 -10.82 -2.22 11.24
CA ASP A 46 -11.37 -0.89 11.51
C ASP A 46 -10.50 0.23 10.92
N LEU A 47 -9.16 0.07 10.97
CA LEU A 47 -8.21 0.98 10.36
C LEU A 47 -8.49 1.15 8.86
N TYR A 48 -8.60 0.04 8.11
CA TYR A 48 -8.88 0.09 6.69
C TYR A 48 -10.31 0.54 6.36
N LEU A 49 -11.30 0.24 7.22
CA LEU A 49 -12.66 0.76 7.04
C LEU A 49 -12.73 2.29 7.15
N ARG A 50 -11.86 2.89 7.97
CA ARG A 50 -11.77 4.35 8.16
C ARG A 50 -10.79 5.03 7.23
N MET A 51 -10.01 4.27 6.46
CA MET A 51 -9.08 4.86 5.50
C MET A 51 -9.88 5.61 4.43
N GLU A 52 -9.77 6.92 4.45
CA GLU A 52 -10.33 7.76 3.40
C GLU A 52 -9.42 7.70 2.19
N THR A 53 -9.97 7.37 1.03
CA THR A 53 -9.26 7.52 -0.23
C THR A 53 -9.24 9.00 -0.59
N SER A 54 -8.07 9.57 -0.85
CA SER A 54 -7.96 10.96 -1.32
C SER A 54 -8.57 11.09 -2.73
N GLU A 55 -8.91 12.31 -3.14
CA GLU A 55 -9.39 12.57 -4.52
C GLU A 55 -8.35 12.18 -5.60
N THR A 56 -7.09 12.05 -5.20
CA THR A 56 -5.97 11.65 -6.07
C THR A 56 -5.64 10.15 -5.98
N SER A 57 -6.37 9.40 -5.17
CA SER A 57 -6.16 7.95 -4.99
C SER A 57 -7.15 7.13 -5.80
N ILE A 58 -6.63 6.18 -6.54
CA ILE A 58 -7.40 5.19 -7.30
C ILE A 58 -7.20 3.83 -6.64
N THR A 59 -8.29 3.09 -6.42
CA THR A 59 -8.21 1.70 -5.97
C THR A 59 -8.54 0.77 -7.13
N LEU A 60 -7.57 -0.06 -7.50
CA LEU A 60 -7.78 -1.17 -8.43
C LEU A 60 -8.12 -2.42 -7.65
N ALA A 61 -9.11 -3.18 -8.10
CA ALA A 61 -9.48 -4.45 -7.48
C ALA A 61 -9.46 -5.61 -8.46
N ALA A 62 -9.03 -6.76 -7.98
CA ALA A 62 -9.15 -8.03 -8.67
C ALA A 62 -10.48 -8.69 -8.29
N PHE A 63 -11.26 -9.08 -9.27
CA PHE A 63 -12.58 -9.68 -9.13
C PHE A 63 -12.58 -11.12 -9.61
N ALA A 64 -13.08 -12.03 -8.78
CA ALA A 64 -13.48 -13.38 -9.15
C ALA A 64 -15.01 -13.43 -9.24
N GLY A 65 -15.55 -13.37 -10.45
CA GLY A 65 -16.97 -13.05 -10.64
C GLY A 65 -17.25 -11.66 -10.10
N ASP A 66 -18.15 -11.55 -9.12
CA ASP A 66 -18.49 -10.27 -8.48
C ASP A 66 -17.79 -10.09 -7.10
N HIS A 67 -16.91 -10.99 -6.69
CA HIS A 67 -16.23 -10.91 -5.40
C HIS A 67 -14.87 -10.23 -5.52
N VAL A 68 -14.58 -9.26 -4.64
CA VAL A 68 -13.26 -8.68 -4.49
C VAL A 68 -12.33 -9.70 -3.85
N VAL A 69 -11.28 -10.09 -4.57
CA VAL A 69 -10.29 -11.08 -4.13
C VAL A 69 -8.88 -10.51 -3.97
N GLY A 70 -8.71 -9.23 -4.28
CA GLY A 70 -7.48 -8.47 -4.05
C GLY A 70 -7.70 -7.02 -4.44
N PHE A 71 -6.82 -6.14 -3.96
CA PHE A 71 -6.81 -4.73 -4.34
C PHE A 71 -5.40 -4.14 -4.26
N ALA A 72 -5.21 -3.01 -4.95
CA ALA A 72 -4.05 -2.15 -4.84
C ALA A 72 -4.52 -0.69 -4.87
N CYS A 73 -4.04 0.13 -3.95
CA CYS A 73 -4.27 1.57 -4.00
C CYS A 73 -3.12 2.24 -4.77
N VAL A 74 -3.46 3.26 -5.55
CA VAL A 74 -2.51 4.09 -6.30
C VAL A 74 -2.79 5.54 -5.93
N ASP A 75 -1.79 6.23 -5.42
CA ASP A 75 -1.83 7.66 -5.18
C ASP A 75 -1.04 8.37 -6.29
N THR A 76 -1.73 9.17 -7.11
CA THR A 76 -1.17 9.85 -8.29
C THR A 76 -0.95 11.34 -8.07
N GLY A 77 -1.37 11.87 -6.90
CA GLY A 77 -1.25 13.28 -6.54
C GLY A 77 0.03 13.61 -5.78
N ASP A 78 -0.11 14.58 -4.88
CA ASP A 78 0.90 14.79 -3.86
C ASP A 78 0.87 13.60 -2.91
N CYS A 79 1.90 12.76 -2.98
CA CYS A 79 2.01 11.57 -2.16
C CYS A 79 1.73 11.92 -0.69
N TYR A 80 0.77 11.21 -0.08
CA TYR A 80 0.36 11.44 1.30
C TYR A 80 1.55 11.54 2.25
N PHE A 81 2.51 10.64 2.14
CA PHE A 81 3.70 10.65 3.00
C PHE A 81 4.60 11.87 2.79
N CYS A 82 4.60 12.46 1.57
CA CYS A 82 5.36 13.68 1.28
C CYS A 82 4.74 14.93 1.90
N THR A 83 3.42 14.94 2.06
CA THR A 83 2.65 16.07 2.62
C THR A 83 2.44 15.97 4.12
N LEU A 84 2.73 14.80 4.72
CA LEU A 84 2.57 14.58 6.16
C LEU A 84 3.43 15.57 6.95
N ASP A 85 2.81 16.30 7.88
CA ASP A 85 3.53 17.16 8.83
C ASP A 85 4.17 16.30 9.93
N PRO A 86 5.51 16.25 10.03
CA PRO A 86 6.20 15.45 11.04
C PRO A 86 6.00 15.97 12.47
N GLU A 87 5.61 17.23 12.63
CA GLU A 87 5.33 17.84 13.95
C GLU A 87 3.85 17.70 14.36
N ALA A 88 2.99 17.22 13.43
CA ALA A 88 1.59 17.01 13.76
C ALA A 88 1.46 15.87 14.76
N THR A 89 0.74 16.12 15.84
CA THR A 89 0.34 15.08 16.78
C THR A 89 -0.91 14.36 16.26
N PRO A 90 -1.00 13.02 16.41
CA PRO A 90 -2.19 12.29 16.02
C PRO A 90 -3.44 12.91 16.66
N THR A 91 -4.43 13.26 15.87
CA THR A 91 -5.69 13.87 16.33
C THR A 91 -6.56 12.89 17.12
N ALA A 92 -6.39 11.58 16.89
CA ALA A 92 -7.02 10.52 17.67
C ALA A 92 -6.01 10.01 18.70
N GLY A 93 -6.37 10.06 20.00
CA GLY A 93 -5.53 9.46 21.06
C GLY A 93 -5.57 7.94 21.03
N GLY A 94 -4.53 7.31 21.57
CA GLY A 94 -4.45 5.87 21.78
C GLY A 94 -3.40 5.16 20.93
N ARG A 95 -3.17 3.89 21.28
CA ARG A 95 -2.10 3.04 20.72
C ARG A 95 -2.11 2.97 19.19
N THR A 96 -3.29 2.82 18.59
CA THR A 96 -3.41 2.70 17.13
C THR A 96 -2.93 3.96 16.42
N ALA A 97 -3.31 5.14 16.91
CA ALA A 97 -2.88 6.41 16.32
C ALA A 97 -1.37 6.61 16.46
N GLU A 98 -0.81 6.28 17.64
CA GLU A 98 0.63 6.35 17.89
C GLU A 98 1.41 5.43 16.94
N VAL A 99 0.97 4.17 16.81
CA VAL A 99 1.62 3.19 15.93
C VAL A 99 1.56 3.65 14.48
N MET A 100 0.40 4.03 13.97
CA MET A 100 0.24 4.45 12.59
C MET A 100 1.04 5.72 12.28
N HIS A 101 1.04 6.69 13.19
CA HIS A 101 1.85 7.89 13.01
C HIS A 101 3.36 7.57 12.92
N GLY A 102 3.86 6.66 13.76
CA GLY A 102 5.26 6.23 13.70
C GLY A 102 5.62 5.51 12.40
N VAL A 103 4.73 4.66 11.88
CA VAL A 103 4.89 4.01 10.57
C VAL A 103 4.88 5.05 9.46
N ASP A 104 3.92 5.97 9.47
CA ASP A 104 3.79 7.03 8.46
C ASP A 104 5.05 7.92 8.41
N LEU A 105 5.60 8.30 9.56
CA LEU A 105 6.85 9.07 9.62
C LEU A 105 8.05 8.29 9.07
N THR A 106 8.07 6.97 9.30
CA THR A 106 9.13 6.10 8.78
C THR A 106 9.04 6.01 7.26
N ILE A 107 7.84 5.82 6.71
CA ILE A 107 7.61 5.80 5.26
C ILE A 107 7.94 7.19 4.67
N ARG A 108 7.51 8.27 5.31
CA ARG A 108 7.86 9.64 4.89
C ARG A 108 9.37 9.84 4.75
N ALA A 109 10.16 9.28 5.65
CA ALA A 109 11.62 9.37 5.57
C ALA A 109 12.16 8.69 4.29
N LEU A 110 11.53 7.60 3.84
CA LEU A 110 11.88 6.91 2.57
C LEU A 110 11.51 7.75 1.33
N HIS A 111 10.55 8.67 1.45
CA HIS A 111 10.10 9.56 0.38
C HIS A 111 10.80 10.93 0.39
N THR A 112 11.58 11.23 1.43
CA THR A 112 12.25 12.54 1.57
C THR A 112 13.24 12.79 0.43
N GLY A 113 13.11 13.96 -0.19
CA GLY A 113 13.99 14.38 -1.31
C GLY A 113 13.63 13.77 -2.66
N LEU A 114 12.54 13.02 -2.76
CA LEU A 114 12.00 12.60 -4.03
C LEU A 114 11.33 13.76 -4.76
N PRO A 115 11.47 13.85 -6.10
CA PRO A 115 10.59 14.66 -6.90
C PRO A 115 9.14 14.16 -6.76
N GLN A 116 8.18 14.88 -7.32
CA GLN A 116 6.80 14.40 -7.43
C GLN A 116 6.78 13.00 -8.03
N HIS A 117 6.07 12.08 -7.40
CA HIS A 117 6.00 10.67 -7.78
C HIS A 117 4.64 10.10 -7.40
N ALA A 118 4.25 9.05 -8.09
CA ALA A 118 3.12 8.23 -7.69
C ALA A 118 3.55 7.19 -6.65
N ASN A 119 2.62 6.76 -5.79
CA ASN A 119 2.87 5.71 -4.80
C ASN A 119 1.86 4.56 -4.95
N ILE A 120 2.35 3.32 -4.84
CA ILE A 120 1.51 2.13 -4.80
C ILE A 120 1.49 1.59 -3.38
N GLY A 121 0.32 1.48 -2.81
CA GLY A 121 0.11 0.84 -1.50
C GLY A 121 -1.17 1.31 -0.83
N PRO A 122 -1.81 0.44 -0.05
CA PRO A 122 -1.50 -0.98 0.19
C PRO A 122 -1.87 -1.90 -0.98
N VAL A 123 -1.22 -3.08 -1.05
CA VAL A 123 -1.58 -4.17 -1.97
C VAL A 123 -1.97 -5.40 -1.14
N ALA A 124 -3.17 -5.90 -1.33
CA ALA A 124 -3.69 -7.06 -0.61
C ALA A 124 -4.31 -8.09 -1.54
N VAL A 125 -4.15 -9.37 -1.19
CA VAL A 125 -4.82 -10.51 -1.86
C VAL A 125 -5.41 -11.41 -0.80
N GLU A 126 -6.63 -11.92 -1.05
CA GLU A 126 -7.28 -12.90 -0.18
C GLU A 126 -6.30 -14.03 0.17
N PRO A 127 -6.03 -14.30 1.46
CA PRO A 127 -4.98 -15.24 1.88
C PRO A 127 -5.05 -16.61 1.21
N THR A 128 -6.26 -17.13 1.02
CA THR A 128 -6.49 -18.43 0.38
C THR A 128 -6.21 -18.45 -1.13
N LEU A 129 -6.04 -17.27 -1.74
CA LEU A 129 -5.79 -17.08 -3.17
C LEU A 129 -4.39 -16.52 -3.47
N GLN A 130 -3.57 -16.32 -2.45
CA GLN A 130 -2.17 -15.94 -2.64
C GLN A 130 -1.40 -17.02 -3.41
N GLY A 131 -0.28 -16.65 -4.05
CA GLY A 131 0.49 -17.58 -4.88
C GLY A 131 -0.07 -17.86 -6.28
N ASN A 132 -1.26 -17.34 -6.63
CA ASN A 132 -1.92 -17.55 -7.94
C ASN A 132 -1.71 -16.39 -8.93
N GLY A 133 -0.74 -15.50 -8.69
CA GLY A 133 -0.41 -14.41 -9.60
C GLY A 133 -1.28 -13.15 -9.47
N ILE A 134 -2.34 -13.14 -8.64
CA ILE A 134 -3.25 -12.00 -8.47
C ILE A 134 -2.50 -10.75 -8.00
N GLY A 135 -1.64 -10.87 -6.99
CA GLY A 135 -0.84 -9.76 -6.49
C GLY A 135 0.11 -9.19 -7.55
N ALA A 136 0.71 -10.07 -8.38
CA ALA A 136 1.54 -9.66 -9.50
C ALA A 136 0.76 -8.83 -10.53
N ALA A 137 -0.40 -9.30 -10.90
CA ALA A 137 -1.27 -8.61 -11.86
C ALA A 137 -1.78 -7.26 -11.30
N LEU A 138 -2.11 -7.18 -10.01
CA LEU A 138 -2.49 -5.93 -9.34
C LEU A 138 -1.35 -4.91 -9.34
N VAL A 139 -0.12 -5.32 -9.02
CA VAL A 139 1.04 -4.42 -9.02
C VAL A 139 1.34 -3.89 -10.42
N GLU A 140 1.28 -4.73 -11.45
CA GLU A 140 1.47 -4.27 -12.84
C GLU A 140 0.35 -3.34 -13.31
N ALA A 141 -0.91 -3.63 -12.96
CA ALA A 141 -2.02 -2.73 -13.28
C ALA A 141 -1.89 -1.39 -12.54
N ALA A 142 -1.52 -1.41 -11.26
CA ALA A 142 -1.29 -0.21 -10.46
C ALA A 142 -0.13 0.62 -11.02
N TYR A 143 0.95 -0.03 -11.43
CA TYR A 143 2.07 0.64 -12.07
C TYR A 143 1.67 1.29 -13.41
N ALA A 144 0.90 0.59 -14.24
CA ALA A 144 0.41 1.13 -15.50
C ALA A 144 -0.46 2.37 -15.28
N GLN A 145 -1.41 2.31 -14.34
CA GLN A 145 -2.25 3.43 -13.96
C GLN A 145 -1.43 4.63 -13.46
N ALA A 146 -0.49 4.40 -12.55
CA ALA A 146 0.40 5.44 -12.02
C ALA A 146 1.24 6.11 -13.12
N ALA A 147 1.72 5.34 -14.09
CA ALA A 147 2.55 5.85 -15.19
C ALA A 147 1.74 6.64 -16.24
N GLU A 148 0.44 6.39 -16.39
CA GLU A 148 -0.45 7.17 -17.24
C GLU A 148 -0.76 8.54 -16.64
N ASP A 149 -1.07 8.58 -15.34
CA ASP A 149 -1.49 9.80 -14.66
C ASP A 149 -0.32 10.71 -14.28
N THR A 150 0.83 10.12 -14.00
CA THR A 150 2.03 10.86 -13.60
C THR A 150 3.24 10.24 -14.29
N PRO A 151 3.80 10.86 -15.34
CA PRO A 151 5.00 10.35 -16.04
C PRO A 151 6.27 10.51 -15.18
N ALA A 152 6.19 10.17 -13.93
CA ALA A 152 7.22 10.26 -12.91
C ALA A 152 7.55 8.85 -12.37
N THR A 153 8.56 8.77 -11.53
CA THR A 153 8.90 7.55 -10.80
C THR A 153 7.71 7.05 -9.98
N VAL A 154 7.46 5.77 -10.00
CA VAL A 154 6.50 5.09 -9.14
C VAL A 154 7.23 4.49 -7.96
N SER A 155 6.82 4.82 -6.74
CA SER A 155 7.35 4.28 -5.48
C SER A 155 6.40 3.27 -4.86
N LEU A 156 6.93 2.44 -3.99
CA LEU A 156 6.20 1.62 -3.03
C LEU A 156 7.11 1.29 -1.85
N ASP A 157 6.51 0.91 -0.75
CA ASP A 157 7.19 0.50 0.47
C ASP A 157 6.72 -0.89 0.87
N CYS A 158 7.64 -1.74 1.33
CA CYS A 158 7.28 -3.10 1.69
C CYS A 158 8.15 -3.67 2.82
N ASP A 159 7.66 -4.76 3.40
CA ASP A 159 8.46 -5.66 4.21
C ASP A 159 9.64 -6.22 3.39
N PRO A 160 10.86 -6.32 3.96
CA PRO A 160 12.03 -6.89 3.28
C PRO A 160 11.78 -8.28 2.68
N ARG A 161 10.88 -9.08 3.25
CA ARG A 161 10.50 -10.41 2.73
C ARG A 161 9.84 -10.34 1.35
N LEU A 162 9.22 -9.19 1.02
CA LEU A 162 8.56 -8.96 -0.26
C LEU A 162 9.45 -8.26 -1.29
N GLN A 163 10.66 -7.84 -0.93
CA GLN A 163 11.57 -7.12 -1.82
C GLN A 163 11.76 -7.86 -3.16
N GLY A 164 12.11 -9.15 -3.12
CA GLY A 164 12.31 -9.95 -4.33
C GLY A 164 11.06 -10.11 -5.21
N PHE A 165 9.87 -10.07 -4.60
CA PHE A 165 8.61 -10.06 -5.33
C PHE A 165 8.47 -8.80 -6.19
N TYR A 166 8.80 -7.63 -5.66
CA TYR A 166 8.73 -6.36 -6.38
C TYR A 166 9.89 -6.17 -7.35
N GLU A 167 11.11 -6.62 -7.00
CA GLU A 167 12.26 -6.57 -7.90
C GLU A 167 12.04 -7.40 -9.18
N ALA A 168 11.37 -8.54 -9.07
CA ALA A 168 10.96 -9.34 -10.22
C ALA A 168 9.97 -8.61 -11.17
N ARG A 169 9.43 -7.46 -10.72
CA ARG A 169 8.52 -6.56 -11.48
C ARG A 169 9.18 -5.24 -11.86
N GLY A 170 10.51 -5.20 -11.83
CA GLY A 170 11.29 -4.05 -12.29
C GLY A 170 11.38 -2.90 -11.28
N PHE A 171 10.92 -3.07 -10.05
CA PHE A 171 11.21 -2.14 -8.98
C PHE A 171 12.64 -2.37 -8.46
N ASN A 172 13.30 -1.30 -8.01
CA ASN A 172 14.63 -1.36 -7.44
C ASN A 172 14.60 -0.83 -6.02
N ALA A 173 15.19 -1.57 -5.09
CA ALA A 173 15.32 -1.11 -3.71
C ALA A 173 16.30 0.09 -3.68
N VAL A 174 15.84 1.20 -3.08
CA VAL A 174 16.59 2.47 -3.07
C VAL A 174 16.83 3.02 -1.68
N ALA A 175 16.03 2.63 -0.70
CA ALA A 175 16.15 3.09 0.68
C ALA A 175 15.69 2.00 1.65
N ARG A 176 16.11 2.14 2.91
CA ARG A 176 15.63 1.33 4.04
C ARG A 176 15.46 2.23 5.25
N ALA A 177 14.45 1.94 6.03
CA ALA A 177 14.25 2.56 7.33
C ALA A 177 13.73 1.52 8.32
N THR A 178 13.89 1.79 9.61
CA THR A 178 13.35 0.94 10.68
C THR A 178 12.38 1.78 11.48
N ASP A 179 11.18 1.28 11.70
CA ASP A 179 10.17 1.99 12.47
C ASP A 179 10.48 1.99 13.99
N PRO A 180 9.76 2.76 14.81
CA PRO A 180 10.00 2.82 16.24
C PRO A 180 9.82 1.48 16.99
N TRP A 181 9.20 0.50 16.39
CA TRP A 181 9.00 -0.85 16.98
C TRP A 181 9.98 -1.89 16.46
N GLY A 182 10.93 -1.50 15.60
CA GLY A 182 12.00 -2.35 15.12
C GLY A 182 11.70 -3.10 13.82
N PHE A 183 10.66 -2.72 13.07
CA PHE A 183 10.37 -3.31 11.76
C PHE A 183 11.07 -2.56 10.65
N ASP A 184 11.79 -3.33 9.83
CA ASP A 184 12.45 -2.78 8.64
C ASP A 184 11.45 -2.60 7.51
N ILE A 185 11.55 -1.46 6.83
CA ILE A 185 10.76 -1.10 5.65
C ILE A 185 11.74 -0.81 4.51
N VAL A 186 11.46 -1.36 3.34
CA VAL A 186 12.23 -1.12 2.11
C VAL A 186 11.44 -0.25 1.18
N GLY A 187 12.00 0.91 0.82
CA GLY A 187 11.47 1.75 -0.25
C GLY A 187 12.00 1.27 -1.61
N LEU A 188 11.09 1.00 -2.54
CA LEU A 188 11.41 0.58 -3.90
C LEU A 188 10.86 1.56 -4.93
N ARG A 189 11.52 1.61 -6.09
CA ARG A 189 11.13 2.51 -7.19
C ARG A 189 11.24 1.83 -8.53
N ARG A 190 10.32 2.22 -9.42
CA ARG A 190 10.34 1.84 -10.83
C ARG A 190 10.11 3.10 -11.67
N ASP A 191 11.08 3.42 -12.55
CA ASP A 191 10.93 4.53 -13.47
C ASP A 191 9.99 4.17 -14.62
N PRO A 192 9.21 5.12 -15.16
CA PRO A 192 8.42 4.90 -16.34
C PRO A 192 9.33 4.55 -17.52
N PRO A 193 8.84 3.79 -18.51
CA PRO A 193 9.60 3.52 -19.71
C PRO A 193 9.98 4.85 -20.38
N ARG A 194 11.26 5.03 -20.67
CA ARG A 194 11.75 6.23 -21.39
C ARG A 194 11.02 6.30 -22.73
N MET A 195 10.16 7.30 -22.90
CA MET A 195 9.62 7.59 -24.23
C MET A 195 10.79 7.91 -25.16
N SER A 196 11.05 7.04 -26.10
CA SER A 196 11.98 7.34 -27.20
C SER A 196 11.43 8.56 -27.94
N ARG A 197 12.12 9.71 -27.79
CA ARG A 197 11.81 10.87 -28.62
C ARG A 197 12.13 10.48 -30.06
N SER A 198 11.07 10.34 -30.85
CA SER A 198 11.12 10.16 -32.32
C SER A 198 11.58 11.45 -32.96
#